data_64d921d8d9cdbc0057583c8a5e36d569
#
_entry.id   64d921d8d9cdbc0057583c8a5e36d569
#
_cell.length_a   1.000
_cell.length_b   1.000
_cell.length_c   1.000
_cell.angle_alpha   90.00
_cell.angle_beta   90.00
_cell.angle_gamma   90.00
#
_symmetry.space_group_name_H-M   'P 1'
#
loop_
_entity.id
_entity.type
_entity.pdbx_description
1 polymer ?
#
loop_
_entity_poly.entity_id
_entity_poly.type
_entity_poly.pdbx_seq_one_letter_code
_entity_poly.pdbx_strand_id
1 'polypeptide(L)'
;MGQKVNPHGIRVGVIKDWDSRWFASKKDFSDNLVEDHKIRTELKAQLKDAGVPKIEIERTVDPSTSAPRVTVNIYCAKPGMVIGKGGEERVALQNKLTKEYGKTVIVNVIEVKSAATNAQLVAEDIARQLENRVTFRRAMKQCMRNAMSPRD
;
A
#
# COMPACT_ATOMS: atom_id res chain seq x y z
N MET A 1 -13.36 -25.85 -18.90
CA MET A 1 -12.25 -25.09 -18.31
C MET A 1 -12.50 -25.01 -16.81
N GLY A 2 -11.49 -25.36 -15.96
CA GLY A 2 -11.63 -25.29 -14.52
C GLY A 2 -11.67 -23.87 -13.97
N GLN A 3 -12.34 -23.67 -12.84
CA GLN A 3 -12.31 -22.41 -12.12
C GLN A 3 -10.89 -22.14 -11.60
N LYS A 4 -10.41 -20.91 -11.77
CA LYS A 4 -9.11 -20.46 -11.29
C LYS A 4 -9.28 -19.67 -9.99
N VAL A 5 -8.57 -20.10 -8.95
CA VAL A 5 -8.53 -19.39 -7.66
C VAL A 5 -7.50 -18.26 -7.72
N ASN A 6 -7.73 -17.19 -6.97
CA ASN A 6 -6.75 -16.11 -6.84
C ASN A 6 -5.45 -16.67 -6.24
N PRO A 7 -4.30 -16.53 -6.94
CA PRO A 7 -3.03 -17.09 -6.47
C PRO A 7 -2.53 -16.47 -5.17
N HIS A 8 -2.96 -15.25 -4.83
CA HIS A 8 -2.66 -14.63 -3.56
C HIS A 8 -3.33 -15.38 -2.40
N GLY A 9 -4.61 -15.74 -2.56
CA GLY A 9 -5.35 -16.47 -1.53
C GLY A 9 -4.76 -17.82 -1.16
N ILE A 10 -4.17 -18.55 -2.14
CA ILE A 10 -3.48 -19.83 -1.89
C ILE A 10 -2.19 -19.62 -1.07
N ARG A 11 -1.54 -18.48 -1.19
CA ARG A 11 -0.26 -18.19 -0.53
C ARG A 11 -0.40 -17.51 0.82
N VAL A 12 -1.57 -16.98 1.15
CA VAL A 12 -1.83 -16.35 2.45
C VAL A 12 -1.72 -17.37 3.57
N GLY A 13 -0.99 -17.00 4.62
CA GLY A 13 -0.70 -17.89 5.75
C GLY A 13 0.45 -18.88 5.54
N VAL A 14 0.99 -19.00 4.32
CA VAL A 14 2.15 -19.86 4.01
C VAL A 14 3.38 -18.99 3.74
N ILE A 15 3.35 -18.17 2.67
CA ILE A 15 4.46 -17.31 2.25
C ILE A 15 4.08 -15.84 2.14
N LYS A 16 2.81 -15.52 2.25
CA LYS A 16 2.28 -14.15 2.25
C LYS A 16 1.40 -13.93 3.46
N ASP A 17 1.41 -12.71 3.93
CA ASP A 17 0.56 -12.26 5.04
C ASP A 17 -0.62 -11.43 4.52
N TRP A 18 -1.59 -11.17 5.39
CA TRP A 18 -2.76 -10.35 5.08
C TRP A 18 -2.41 -8.87 4.96
N ASP A 19 -3.11 -8.16 4.08
CA ASP A 19 -3.01 -6.70 3.96
C ASP A 19 -3.84 -5.97 5.03
N SER A 20 -4.81 -6.65 5.62
CA SER A 20 -5.59 -6.18 6.77
C SER A 20 -5.40 -7.12 7.94
N ARG A 21 -5.01 -6.58 9.09
CA ARG A 21 -4.75 -7.34 10.32
C ARG A 21 -5.65 -6.84 11.42
N TRP A 22 -6.88 -7.33 11.44
CA TRP A 22 -7.86 -7.01 12.46
C TRP A 22 -8.95 -8.07 12.55
N PHE A 23 -9.64 -8.07 13.68
CA PHE A 23 -10.84 -8.87 13.91
C PHE A 23 -11.98 -7.93 14.25
N ALA A 24 -13.19 -8.21 13.75
CA ALA A 24 -14.38 -7.44 14.05
C ALA A 24 -15.59 -8.34 14.27
N SER A 25 -16.60 -7.82 14.98
CA SER A 25 -17.89 -8.48 15.12
C SER A 25 -18.61 -8.56 13.77
N LYS A 26 -19.60 -9.45 13.65
CA LYS A 26 -20.39 -9.58 12.41
C LYS A 26 -21.07 -8.28 11.99
N LYS A 27 -21.38 -7.39 12.94
CA LYS A 27 -22.01 -6.09 12.66
C LYS A 27 -21.04 -5.09 12.06
N ASP A 28 -19.81 -5.05 12.59
CA ASP A 28 -18.83 -4.01 12.24
C ASP A 28 -17.91 -4.44 11.08
N PHE A 29 -17.96 -5.72 10.71
CA PHE A 29 -17.04 -6.29 9.70
C PHE A 29 -17.20 -5.63 8.34
N SER A 30 -18.44 -5.45 7.86
CA SER A 30 -18.72 -4.85 6.55
C SER A 30 -18.25 -3.41 6.48
N ASP A 31 -18.52 -2.62 7.52
CA ASP A 31 -18.18 -1.20 7.55
C ASP A 31 -16.66 -1.00 7.58
N ASN A 32 -15.96 -1.77 8.41
CA ASN A 32 -14.50 -1.75 8.45
C ASN A 32 -13.86 -2.17 7.12
N LEU A 33 -14.43 -3.15 6.42
CA LEU A 33 -13.94 -3.59 5.13
C LEU A 33 -14.08 -2.49 4.06
N VAL A 34 -15.24 -1.82 4.03
CA VAL A 34 -15.50 -0.70 3.11
C VAL A 34 -14.58 0.48 3.41
N GLU A 35 -14.38 0.82 4.70
CA GLU A 35 -13.44 1.86 5.12
C GLU A 35 -12.01 1.54 4.66
N ASP A 36 -11.52 0.32 4.89
CA ASP A 36 -10.18 -0.10 4.46
C ASP A 36 -10.00 0.02 2.95
N HIS A 37 -11.02 -0.34 2.18
CA HIS A 37 -10.98 -0.20 0.73
C HIS A 37 -10.90 1.26 0.29
N LYS A 38 -11.69 2.15 0.91
CA LYS A 38 -11.65 3.59 0.65
C LYS A 38 -10.29 4.18 0.98
N ILE A 39 -9.74 3.90 2.17
CA ILE A 39 -8.41 4.35 2.60
C ILE A 39 -7.35 3.93 1.59
N ARG A 40 -7.34 2.66 1.16
CA ARG A 40 -6.36 2.18 0.17
C ARG A 40 -6.51 2.87 -1.18
N THR A 41 -7.73 3.03 -1.66
CA THR A 41 -8.00 3.67 -2.96
C THR A 41 -7.56 5.12 -2.95
N GLU A 42 -7.90 5.86 -1.89
CA GLU A 42 -7.53 7.26 -1.74
C GLU A 42 -6.01 7.45 -1.62
N LEU A 43 -5.36 6.68 -0.75
CA LEU A 43 -3.91 6.75 -0.56
C LEU A 43 -3.15 6.37 -1.84
N LYS A 44 -3.58 5.35 -2.56
CA LYS A 44 -2.98 4.99 -3.86
C LYS A 44 -3.12 6.10 -4.89
N ALA A 45 -4.26 6.78 -4.93
CA ALA A 45 -4.48 7.89 -5.85
C ALA A 45 -3.60 9.10 -5.50
N GLN A 46 -3.48 9.45 -4.22
CA GLN A 46 -2.67 10.58 -3.76
C GLN A 46 -1.17 10.33 -3.86
N LEU A 47 -0.72 9.12 -3.56
CA LEU A 47 0.69 8.76 -3.48
C LEU A 47 1.20 8.01 -4.73
N LYS A 48 0.57 8.21 -5.88
CA LYS A 48 0.91 7.55 -7.14
C LYS A 48 2.39 7.70 -7.50
N ASP A 49 2.97 8.87 -7.29
CA ASP A 49 4.37 9.17 -7.65
C ASP A 49 5.39 8.66 -6.62
N ALA A 50 4.95 8.37 -5.41
CA ALA A 50 5.80 7.79 -4.37
C ALA A 50 6.10 6.30 -4.57
N GLY A 51 5.35 5.62 -5.46
CA GLY A 51 5.48 4.20 -5.73
C GLY A 51 5.10 3.35 -4.53
N VAL A 52 3.78 3.17 -4.31
CA VAL A 52 3.22 2.45 -3.16
C VAL A 52 2.75 1.06 -3.58
N PRO A 53 3.56 0.00 -3.41
CA PRO A 53 3.17 -1.36 -3.80
C PRO A 53 2.16 -2.00 -2.86
N LYS A 54 2.20 -1.65 -1.58
CA LYS A 54 1.38 -2.28 -0.54
C LYS A 54 0.99 -1.28 0.53
N ILE A 55 -0.24 -1.40 1.04
CA ILE A 55 -0.74 -0.67 2.21
C ILE A 55 -1.34 -1.71 3.16
N GLU A 56 -0.78 -1.82 4.35
CA GLU A 56 -1.31 -2.67 5.42
C GLU A 56 -2.11 -1.82 6.40
N ILE A 57 -3.23 -2.36 6.86
CA ILE A 57 -4.12 -1.68 7.81
C ILE A 57 -4.33 -2.59 9.02
N GLU A 58 -4.03 -2.05 10.19
CA GLU A 58 -4.24 -2.70 11.47
C GLU A 58 -5.28 -1.91 12.27
N ARG A 59 -6.26 -2.60 12.83
CA ARG A 59 -7.26 -1.99 13.71
C ARG A 59 -7.11 -2.55 15.10
N THR A 60 -6.87 -1.65 16.03
CA THR A 60 -6.69 -1.97 17.46
C THR A 60 -7.56 -1.05 18.31
N VAL A 61 -7.68 -1.39 19.56
CA VAL A 61 -8.30 -0.52 20.57
C VAL A 61 -7.16 0.06 21.41
N ASP A 62 -7.19 1.35 21.60
CA ASP A 62 -6.18 2.02 22.43
C ASP A 62 -6.36 1.59 23.90
N PRO A 63 -5.33 1.02 24.55
CA PRO A 63 -5.45 0.50 25.90
C PRO A 63 -5.76 1.58 26.95
N SER A 64 -5.42 2.84 26.66
CA SER A 64 -5.62 3.95 27.60
C SER A 64 -7.01 4.58 27.49
N THR A 65 -7.56 4.72 26.29
CA THR A 65 -8.82 5.44 26.02
C THR A 65 -9.96 4.55 25.58
N SER A 66 -9.70 3.25 25.34
CA SER A 66 -10.66 2.31 24.73
C SER A 66 -11.25 2.80 23.40
N ALA A 67 -10.60 3.78 22.77
CA ALA A 67 -11.02 4.33 21.49
C ALA A 67 -10.50 3.48 20.31
N PRO A 68 -11.25 3.38 19.20
CA PRO A 68 -10.79 2.67 18.02
C PRO A 68 -9.61 3.41 17.38
N ARG A 69 -8.54 2.68 17.14
CA ARG A 69 -7.30 3.15 16.54
C ARG A 69 -7.02 2.38 15.25
N VAL A 70 -6.70 3.09 14.19
CA VAL A 70 -6.35 2.53 12.89
C VAL A 70 -4.89 2.86 12.60
N THR A 71 -4.07 1.86 12.41
CA THR A 71 -2.67 2.02 12.01
C THR A 71 -2.54 1.66 10.53
N VAL A 72 -2.06 2.60 9.73
CA VAL A 72 -1.86 2.45 8.29
C VAL A 72 -0.38 2.40 8.00
N ASN A 73 0.13 1.25 7.60
CA ASN A 73 1.52 1.03 7.22
C ASN A 73 1.64 1.16 5.70
N ILE A 74 2.27 2.23 5.22
CA ILE A 74 2.45 2.53 3.81
C ILE A 74 3.85 2.10 3.39
N TYR A 75 3.94 1.07 2.56
CA TYR A 75 5.18 0.68 1.91
C TYR A 75 5.40 1.56 0.69
N CYS A 76 6.55 2.21 0.56
CA CYS A 76 6.83 3.08 -0.59
C CYS A 76 8.29 3.01 -1.03
N ALA A 77 8.50 3.25 -2.33
CA ALA A 77 9.84 3.30 -2.91
C ALA A 77 10.55 4.63 -2.64
N LYS A 78 9.78 5.71 -2.43
CA LYS A 78 10.29 7.06 -2.20
C LYS A 78 9.69 7.64 -0.91
N PRO A 79 10.19 7.26 0.26
CA PRO A 79 9.62 7.68 1.55
C PRO A 79 9.65 9.19 1.75
N GLY A 80 10.65 9.88 1.20
CA GLY A 80 10.75 11.33 1.29
C GLY A 80 9.54 12.09 0.74
N MET A 81 8.87 11.56 -0.28
CA MET A 81 7.66 12.17 -0.86
C MET A 81 6.44 12.02 0.04
N VAL A 82 6.40 10.97 0.86
CA VAL A 82 5.27 10.71 1.78
C VAL A 82 5.46 11.42 3.11
N ILE A 83 6.70 11.51 3.57
CA ILE A 83 7.05 12.13 4.85
C ILE A 83 7.03 13.65 4.72
N GLY A 84 7.57 14.19 3.59
CA GLY A 84 7.73 15.62 3.36
C GLY A 84 8.85 16.24 4.19
N LYS A 85 9.02 17.55 4.06
CA LYS A 85 9.99 18.33 4.85
C LYS A 85 9.57 18.32 6.32
N GLY A 86 10.45 17.86 7.21
CA GLY A 86 10.17 17.82 8.64
C GLY A 86 9.02 16.88 9.07
N GLY A 87 8.46 16.09 8.16
CA GLY A 87 7.34 15.20 8.46
C GLY A 87 5.95 15.83 8.34
N GLU A 88 5.87 17.05 7.81
CA GLU A 88 4.62 17.83 7.71
C GLU A 88 3.56 17.11 6.87
N GLU A 89 3.95 16.54 5.72
CA GLU A 89 3.00 15.87 4.83
C GLU A 89 2.41 14.60 5.46
N ARG A 90 3.22 13.83 6.18
CA ARG A 90 2.74 12.68 6.94
C ARG A 90 1.71 13.09 8.00
N VAL A 91 1.98 14.18 8.74
CA VAL A 91 1.08 14.70 9.79
C VAL A 91 -0.21 15.24 9.16
N ALA A 92 -0.10 15.96 8.05
CA ALA A 92 -1.26 16.45 7.30
C ALA A 92 -2.16 15.31 6.81
N LEU A 93 -1.55 14.26 6.24
CA LEU A 93 -2.24 13.06 5.81
C LEU A 93 -2.94 12.35 6.99
N GLN A 94 -2.25 12.19 8.11
CA GLN A 94 -2.81 11.60 9.32
C GLN A 94 -4.02 12.40 9.84
N ASN A 95 -3.90 13.71 9.91
CA ASN A 95 -4.98 14.60 10.36
C ASN A 95 -6.17 14.57 9.41
N LYS A 96 -5.93 14.50 8.09
CA LYS A 96 -6.98 14.36 7.08
C LYS A 96 -7.77 13.08 7.29
N LEU A 97 -7.10 11.93 7.37
CA LEU A 97 -7.74 10.63 7.58
C LEU A 97 -8.47 10.57 8.93
N THR A 98 -7.89 11.12 10.00
CA THR A 98 -8.53 11.20 11.32
C THR A 98 -9.83 12.02 11.27
N LYS A 99 -9.84 13.12 10.54
CA LYS A 99 -11.03 13.95 10.35
C LYS A 99 -12.12 13.25 9.55
N GLU A 100 -11.74 12.55 8.49
CA GLU A 100 -12.65 11.89 7.57
C GLU A 100 -13.33 10.67 8.19
N TYR A 101 -12.57 9.85 8.90
CA TYR A 101 -13.08 8.59 9.48
C TYR A 101 -13.49 8.70 10.95
N GLY A 102 -13.25 9.84 11.61
CA GLY A 102 -13.63 10.05 13.03
C GLY A 102 -12.94 9.09 14.03
N LYS A 103 -11.85 8.44 13.61
CA LYS A 103 -11.06 7.48 14.40
C LYS A 103 -9.62 7.97 14.47
N THR A 104 -8.90 7.62 15.54
CA THR A 104 -7.46 7.92 15.61
C THR A 104 -6.72 7.13 14.57
N VAL A 105 -6.19 7.81 13.54
CA VAL A 105 -5.39 7.19 12.50
C VAL A 105 -3.92 7.47 12.75
N ILE A 106 -3.06 6.45 12.66
CA ILE A 106 -1.61 6.58 12.70
C ILE A 106 -1.04 6.12 11.36
N VAL A 107 -0.22 6.95 10.75
CA VAL A 107 0.43 6.65 9.47
C VAL A 107 1.91 6.35 9.71
N ASN A 108 2.32 5.13 9.37
CA ASN A 108 3.71 4.70 9.33
C ASN A 108 4.17 4.57 7.89
N VAL A 109 5.38 5.02 7.62
CA VAL A 109 6.01 4.96 6.30
C VAL A 109 7.15 3.96 6.36
N ILE A 110 7.10 2.94 5.51
CA ILE A 110 8.08 1.85 5.44
C ILE A 110 8.74 1.86 4.06
N GLU A 111 10.06 1.94 4.04
CA GLU A 111 10.80 1.93 2.79
C GLU A 111 10.88 0.53 2.18
N VAL A 112 10.67 0.44 0.87
CA VAL A 112 10.90 -0.76 0.07
C VAL A 112 12.35 -0.77 -0.41
N LYS A 113 13.17 -1.65 0.15
CA LYS A 113 14.63 -1.72 -0.11
C LYS A 113 15.01 -1.82 -1.59
N SER A 114 14.24 -2.55 -2.40
CA SER A 114 14.50 -2.70 -3.83
C SER A 114 13.23 -2.52 -4.65
N ALA A 115 13.04 -1.31 -5.17
CA ALA A 115 11.90 -1.01 -6.05
C ALA A 115 11.93 -1.80 -7.36
N ALA A 116 13.14 -2.03 -7.90
CA ALA A 116 13.30 -2.72 -9.18
C ALA A 116 12.98 -4.22 -9.16
N THR A 117 12.99 -4.85 -7.98
CA THR A 117 12.65 -6.26 -7.81
C THR A 117 11.21 -6.47 -7.30
N ASN A 118 10.54 -5.38 -6.91
CA ASN A 118 9.15 -5.46 -6.47
C ASN A 118 8.21 -5.57 -7.67
N ALA A 119 7.50 -6.70 -7.79
CA ALA A 119 6.67 -7.01 -8.95
C ALA A 119 5.56 -5.96 -9.20
N GLN A 120 4.95 -5.41 -8.15
CA GLN A 120 3.91 -4.40 -8.27
C GLN A 120 4.47 -3.08 -8.82
N LEU A 121 5.60 -2.62 -8.30
CA LEU A 121 6.25 -1.40 -8.78
C LEU A 121 6.77 -1.52 -10.21
N VAL A 122 7.29 -2.69 -10.56
CA VAL A 122 7.71 -2.98 -11.94
C VAL A 122 6.52 -2.93 -12.90
N ALA A 123 5.38 -3.51 -12.51
CA ALA A 123 4.17 -3.47 -13.33
C ALA A 123 3.63 -2.04 -13.51
N GLU A 124 3.62 -1.25 -12.44
CA GLU A 124 3.22 0.17 -12.48
C GLU A 124 4.18 1.02 -13.32
N ASP A 125 5.49 0.73 -13.28
CA ASP A 125 6.47 1.40 -14.13
C ASP A 125 6.30 1.06 -15.62
N ILE A 126 6.05 -0.20 -15.95
CA ILE A 126 5.72 -0.61 -17.32
C ILE A 126 4.45 0.09 -17.81
N ALA A 127 3.40 0.14 -16.99
CA ALA A 127 2.15 0.82 -17.34
C ALA A 127 2.39 2.30 -17.65
N ARG A 128 3.13 3.01 -16.78
CA ARG A 128 3.51 4.42 -16.99
C ARG A 128 4.33 4.64 -18.26
N GLN A 129 5.27 3.73 -18.58
CA GLN A 129 6.03 3.81 -19.82
C GLN A 129 5.13 3.62 -21.06
N LEU A 130 4.14 2.75 -21.00
CA LEU A 130 3.17 2.56 -22.07
C LEU A 130 2.27 3.80 -22.25
N GLU A 131 1.81 4.40 -21.17
CA GLU A 131 1.06 5.68 -21.19
C GLU A 131 1.90 6.78 -21.88
N ASN A 132 3.21 6.80 -21.63
CA ASN A 132 4.17 7.69 -22.28
C ASN A 132 4.57 7.26 -23.71
N ARG A 133 3.81 6.36 -24.33
CA ARG A 133 4.00 5.88 -25.72
C ARG A 133 5.34 5.17 -25.99
N VAL A 134 5.98 4.63 -24.98
CA VAL A 134 7.14 3.74 -25.16
C VAL A 134 6.65 2.39 -25.67
N THR A 135 7.37 1.81 -26.64
CA THR A 135 6.99 0.50 -27.19
C THR A 135 7.08 -0.58 -26.10
N PHE A 136 6.09 -1.47 -26.04
CA PHE A 136 5.99 -2.50 -25.01
C PHE A 136 7.21 -3.41 -24.92
N ARG A 137 7.84 -3.74 -26.07
CA ARG A 137 9.07 -4.55 -26.12
C ARG A 137 10.24 -3.86 -25.42
N ARG A 138 10.38 -2.54 -25.61
CA ARG A 138 11.44 -1.74 -24.97
C ARG A 138 11.18 -1.60 -23.47
N ALA A 139 9.96 -1.25 -23.07
CA ALA A 139 9.56 -1.10 -21.68
C ALA A 139 9.83 -2.39 -20.87
N MET A 140 9.33 -3.54 -21.36
CA MET A 140 9.50 -4.82 -20.68
C MET A 140 10.97 -5.26 -20.59
N LYS A 141 11.75 -5.14 -21.70
CA LYS A 141 13.16 -5.51 -21.68
C LYS A 141 13.99 -4.64 -20.75
N GLN A 142 13.67 -3.35 -20.65
CA GLN A 142 14.36 -2.43 -19.74
C GLN A 142 14.06 -2.75 -18.29
N CYS A 143 12.80 -2.99 -17.94
CA CYS A 143 12.42 -3.36 -16.57
C CYS A 143 13.04 -4.70 -16.15
N MET A 144 13.04 -5.71 -17.03
CA MET A 144 13.72 -6.98 -16.74
C MET A 144 15.23 -6.80 -16.52
N ARG A 145 15.90 -5.99 -17.34
CA ARG A 145 17.34 -5.70 -17.16
C ARG A 145 17.60 -5.02 -15.81
N ASN A 146 16.76 -4.04 -15.45
CA ASN A 146 16.89 -3.34 -14.17
C ASN A 146 16.67 -4.26 -12.96
N ALA A 147 15.72 -5.20 -13.07
CA ALA A 147 15.44 -6.17 -12.03
C ALA A 147 16.56 -7.22 -11.85
N MET A 148 17.25 -7.57 -12.94
CA MET A 148 18.35 -8.54 -12.96
C MET A 148 19.73 -7.91 -12.71
N SER A 149 19.84 -6.59 -12.73
CA SER A 149 21.11 -5.90 -12.43
C SER A 149 21.40 -6.05 -10.94
N PRO A 150 22.56 -6.61 -10.55
CA PRO A 150 22.95 -6.65 -9.16
C PRO A 150 23.04 -5.22 -8.64
N ARG A 151 22.24 -4.91 -7.62
CA ARG A 151 22.36 -3.67 -6.85
C ARG A 151 22.97 -4.06 -5.53
N ASP A 152 24.18 -3.61 -5.33
CA ASP A 152 24.84 -3.62 -4.04
C ASP A 152 24.04 -2.84 -2.99
#